data_90de7e1e7fa7405b8c139c33bc5edce5
#
_entry.id   90de7e1e7fa7405b8c139c33bc5edce5
#
_cell.length_a   1.000
_cell.length_b   1.000
_cell.length_c   1.000
_cell.angle_alpha   90.00
_cell.angle_beta   90.00
_cell.angle_gamma   90.00
#
_symmetry.space_group_name_H-M   'P 1'
#
loop_
_entity.id
_entity.type
_entity.pdbx_description
1 polymer ?
#
loop_
_entity_poly.entity_id
_entity_poly.type
_entity_poly.pdbx_seq_one_letter_code
_entity_poly.pdbx_strand_id
1 'polypeptide(L)'
;MRRILASVVCFLCCSYPAIADDRYLDSFPLRSHNPFIQIYGLPAFQTAALASPGGFVVGMSVDITNDADDGESDSEQLSIDGETTTIALSIRRRVHERLEIGIDVPYVQHSGGILDGFIKDWHSMLGLSNFRRDGPNDQLRHAYISDGETLFSLDSSVSGIGDVQLSAAMPFGKLTLRAAVKLPTGDPDKLTGSGATDVSFGVYGSRVYTFRERDLSLSGFAGALALGDGDVLPEFQRSFVPYGGVAVRWQATEKFGLATQLSLQGSYFDTHFDDIGGNTIQLGVGADYQAGDFLWRLAIAEDINASATADFGMQLSVRYAAAR
;
A
#
# COMPACT_ATOMS: atom_id res chain seq x y z
N MET A 1 -19.29 2.05 13.83
CA MET A 1 -18.38 1.16 13.10
C MET A 1 -18.96 -0.24 12.76
N ARG A 2 -19.54 -1.03 13.69
CA ARG A 2 -20.07 -2.39 13.38
C ARG A 2 -21.09 -2.48 12.23
N ARG A 3 -21.88 -1.44 11.94
CA ARG A 3 -22.91 -1.45 10.88
C ARG A 3 -22.37 -1.12 9.48
N ILE A 4 -21.23 -0.45 9.35
CA ILE A 4 -20.66 -0.06 8.07
C ILE A 4 -19.90 -1.24 7.43
N LEU A 5 -19.15 -2.02 8.23
CA LEU A 5 -18.45 -3.22 7.74
C LEU A 5 -19.42 -4.29 7.20
N ALA A 6 -20.56 -4.49 7.88
CA ALA A 6 -21.58 -5.45 7.43
C ALA A 6 -22.26 -5.04 6.12
N SER A 7 -22.39 -3.75 5.83
CA SER A 7 -23.00 -3.25 4.59
C SER A 7 -22.08 -3.39 3.37
N VAL A 8 -20.77 -3.26 3.53
CA VAL A 8 -19.80 -3.42 2.43
C VAL A 8 -19.73 -4.89 1.97
N VAL A 9 -19.74 -5.84 2.91
CA VAL A 9 -19.72 -7.28 2.61
C VAL A 9 -21.04 -7.74 1.92
N CYS A 10 -22.18 -7.17 2.29
CA CYS A 10 -23.47 -7.56 1.74
C CYS A 10 -23.67 -7.08 0.28
N PHE A 11 -23.03 -5.97 -0.13
CA PHE A 11 -23.18 -5.43 -1.49
C PHE A 11 -22.47 -6.28 -2.56
N LEU A 12 -21.43 -7.03 -2.20
CA LEU A 12 -20.64 -7.90 -3.08
C LEU A 12 -21.33 -9.24 -3.42
N CYS A 13 -22.39 -9.64 -2.68
CA CYS A 13 -22.99 -10.97 -2.79
C CYS A 13 -24.03 -11.16 -3.91
N CYS A 14 -24.54 -10.12 -4.57
CA CYS A 14 -25.64 -10.23 -5.52
C CYS A 14 -25.22 -9.86 -6.95
N SER A 15 -24.60 -10.77 -7.73
CA SER A 15 -24.30 -10.46 -9.14
C SER A 15 -23.90 -11.61 -10.03
N TYR A 16 -24.30 -11.54 -11.30
CA TYR A 16 -23.93 -12.43 -12.38
C TYR A 16 -22.46 -12.28 -12.79
N PRO A 17 -21.77 -13.33 -13.26
CA PRO A 17 -20.41 -13.22 -13.73
C PRO A 17 -20.40 -12.48 -15.08
N ALA A 18 -20.00 -11.23 -15.12
CA ALA A 18 -19.43 -10.68 -16.32
C ALA A 18 -17.97 -11.16 -16.35
N ILE A 19 -17.59 -11.87 -17.43
CA ILE A 19 -16.17 -12.06 -17.77
C ILE A 19 -15.70 -10.68 -18.25
N ALA A 20 -15.30 -9.84 -17.31
CA ALA A 20 -14.68 -8.58 -17.65
C ALA A 20 -13.26 -8.89 -18.16
N ASP A 21 -12.84 -8.15 -19.16
CA ASP A 21 -11.46 -8.15 -19.63
C ASP A 21 -10.58 -7.71 -18.43
N ASP A 22 -9.74 -8.61 -17.91
CA ASP A 22 -8.92 -8.45 -16.72
C ASP A 22 -8.06 -7.16 -16.75
N ARG A 23 -7.88 -6.58 -17.94
CA ARG A 23 -7.09 -5.37 -18.19
C ARG A 23 -7.63 -4.11 -17.50
N TYR A 24 -8.93 -4.07 -17.17
CA TYR A 24 -9.61 -2.85 -16.70
C TYR A 24 -10.06 -2.87 -15.24
N LEU A 25 -9.78 -3.95 -14.51
CA LEU A 25 -10.28 -4.09 -13.13
C LEU A 25 -9.34 -3.58 -12.06
N ASP A 26 -8.08 -3.38 -12.37
CA ASP A 26 -7.09 -3.06 -11.36
C ASP A 26 -7.18 -1.62 -10.87
N SER A 27 -7.16 -1.47 -9.55
CA SER A 27 -6.84 -0.24 -8.84
C SER A 27 -5.32 -0.02 -8.76
N PHE A 28 -4.92 1.06 -8.11
CA PHE A 28 -3.50 1.35 -7.89
C PHE A 28 -2.91 0.37 -6.87
N PRO A 29 -1.70 -0.16 -7.08
CA PRO A 29 -1.04 -1.03 -6.10
C PRO A 29 -0.45 -0.24 -4.92
N LEU A 30 -1.22 0.71 -4.38
CA LEU A 30 -0.83 1.52 -3.24
C LEU A 30 -0.68 0.68 -1.97
N ARG A 31 0.29 1.05 -1.14
CA ARG A 31 0.52 0.56 0.22
C ARG A 31 0.78 1.76 1.13
N SER A 32 0.75 1.57 2.45
CA SER A 32 1.37 2.52 3.35
C SER A 32 2.89 2.44 3.19
N HIS A 33 3.52 3.58 3.05
CA HIS A 33 4.97 3.71 2.94
C HIS A 33 5.56 4.56 4.08
N ASN A 34 4.85 4.70 5.21
CA ASN A 34 5.47 5.16 6.44
C ASN A 34 6.66 4.25 6.75
N PRO A 35 7.87 4.77 7.03
CA PRO A 35 9.09 3.99 7.13
C PRO A 35 9.03 2.87 8.17
N PHE A 36 8.34 3.07 9.31
CA PHE A 36 8.17 2.03 10.33
C PHE A 36 7.10 0.99 9.98
N ILE A 37 6.20 1.27 9.04
CA ILE A 37 5.07 0.39 8.70
C ILE A 37 5.31 -0.38 7.41
N GLN A 38 5.98 0.19 6.41
CA GLN A 38 6.21 -0.46 5.13
C GLN A 38 7.05 -1.76 5.20
N ILE A 39 7.80 -1.94 6.29
CA ILE A 39 8.63 -3.13 6.56
C ILE A 39 7.80 -4.41 6.80
N TYR A 40 6.50 -4.27 7.04
CA TYR A 40 5.61 -5.40 7.28
C TYR A 40 4.93 -5.90 6.01
N GLY A 41 4.39 -7.12 6.08
CA GLY A 41 3.85 -7.87 4.95
C GLY A 41 2.46 -7.45 4.48
N LEU A 42 2.06 -6.16 4.61
CA LEU A 42 0.80 -5.67 4.07
C LEU A 42 0.77 -5.85 2.55
N PRO A 43 -0.19 -6.61 1.98
CA PRO A 43 -0.28 -6.75 0.54
C PRO A 43 -0.74 -5.45 -0.11
N ALA A 44 -0.16 -5.12 -1.28
CA ALA A 44 -0.67 -4.03 -2.11
C ALA A 44 -2.15 -4.27 -2.47
N PHE A 45 -2.89 -3.19 -2.71
CA PHE A 45 -4.26 -3.31 -3.20
C PHE A 45 -4.28 -4.11 -4.50
N GLN A 46 -5.15 -5.11 -4.56
CA GLN A 46 -5.36 -5.95 -5.73
C GLN A 46 -6.86 -6.16 -5.94
N THR A 47 -7.25 -6.43 -7.18
CA THR A 47 -8.63 -6.82 -7.50
C THR A 47 -8.85 -8.32 -7.35
N ALA A 48 -10.09 -8.77 -7.53
CA ALA A 48 -10.42 -10.19 -7.56
C ALA A 48 -9.95 -10.89 -8.84
N ALA A 49 -9.51 -10.14 -9.87
CA ALA A 49 -9.04 -10.71 -11.12
C ALA A 49 -7.74 -11.51 -10.93
N LEU A 50 -7.64 -12.64 -11.62
CA LEU A 50 -6.42 -13.44 -11.76
C LEU A 50 -5.87 -13.27 -13.17
N ALA A 51 -4.61 -13.55 -13.38
CA ALA A 51 -4.05 -13.65 -14.73
C ALA A 51 -4.83 -14.64 -15.58
N SER A 52 -4.85 -14.45 -16.90
CA SER A 52 -5.46 -15.39 -17.85
C SER A 52 -4.92 -16.80 -17.66
N PRO A 53 -5.68 -17.88 -17.91
CA PRO A 53 -5.19 -19.24 -17.77
C PRO A 53 -3.90 -19.48 -18.54
N GLY A 54 -2.84 -19.92 -17.84
CA GLY A 54 -1.49 -20.10 -18.39
C GLY A 54 -0.72 -18.81 -18.65
N GLY A 55 -1.36 -17.63 -18.51
CA GLY A 55 -0.78 -16.31 -18.69
C GLY A 55 0.05 -15.85 -17.49
N PHE A 56 0.69 -14.72 -17.66
CA PHE A 56 1.43 -14.03 -16.61
C PHE A 56 1.20 -12.51 -16.65
N VAL A 57 1.42 -11.90 -15.52
CA VAL A 57 1.40 -10.44 -15.35
C VAL A 57 2.72 -10.03 -14.72
N VAL A 58 3.37 -9.03 -15.31
CA VAL A 58 4.55 -8.36 -14.74
C VAL A 58 4.18 -6.93 -14.46
N GLY A 59 4.49 -6.45 -13.26
CA GLY A 59 4.28 -5.07 -12.85
C GLY A 59 5.56 -4.48 -12.27
N MET A 60 5.72 -3.18 -12.45
CA MET A 60 6.73 -2.38 -11.77
C MET A 60 6.07 -1.12 -11.25
N SER A 61 6.35 -0.76 -10.01
CA SER A 61 5.98 0.53 -9.44
C SER A 61 7.19 1.29 -8.92
N VAL A 62 7.09 2.60 -8.94
CA VAL A 62 7.96 3.54 -8.21
C VAL A 62 7.04 4.36 -7.34
N ASP A 63 7.23 4.25 -6.05
CA ASP A 63 6.51 4.96 -5.01
C ASP A 63 7.47 5.93 -4.33
N ILE A 64 7.09 7.19 -4.22
CA ILE A 64 7.85 8.21 -3.48
C ILE A 64 6.91 8.77 -2.43
N THR A 65 7.30 8.68 -1.18
CA THR A 65 6.53 9.20 -0.04
C THR A 65 7.39 10.12 0.79
N ASN A 66 6.77 11.07 1.42
CA ASN A 66 7.41 12.03 2.31
C ASN A 66 6.63 12.07 3.62
N ASP A 67 7.38 11.97 4.70
CA ASP A 67 6.88 12.03 6.08
C ASP A 67 7.55 13.21 6.80
N ALA A 68 6.79 13.87 7.69
CA ALA A 68 7.30 14.95 8.54
C ALA A 68 6.53 14.98 9.86
N ASP A 69 6.72 13.96 10.69
CA ASP A 69 6.05 13.76 11.96
C ASP A 69 7.01 13.78 13.13
N ASP A 70 6.71 14.60 14.13
CA ASP A 70 7.40 14.65 15.42
C ASP A 70 6.38 14.51 16.54
N GLY A 71 6.64 13.61 17.48
CA GLY A 71 5.83 13.37 18.66
C GLY A 71 6.67 13.35 19.93
N GLU A 72 6.15 13.90 21.01
CA GLU A 72 6.76 13.84 22.34
C GLU A 72 5.70 13.61 23.40
N SER A 73 5.96 12.67 24.30
CA SER A 73 5.19 12.37 25.48
C SER A 73 6.08 12.36 26.72
N ASP A 74 5.53 12.07 27.91
CA ASP A 74 6.31 12.03 29.14
C ASP A 74 7.44 10.98 29.12
N SER A 75 7.30 9.91 28.35
CA SER A 75 8.24 8.78 28.30
C SER A 75 8.74 8.44 26.91
N GLU A 76 8.08 8.91 25.85
CA GLU A 76 8.40 8.50 24.49
C GLU A 76 8.62 9.72 23.59
N GLN A 77 9.50 9.57 22.60
CA GLN A 77 9.71 10.55 21.53
C GLN A 77 9.78 9.82 20.19
N LEU A 78 9.06 10.33 19.20
CA LEU A 78 9.05 9.85 17.82
C LEU A 78 9.51 10.99 16.91
N SER A 79 10.38 10.69 15.95
CA SER A 79 10.69 11.59 14.85
C SER A 79 10.69 10.79 13.55
N ILE A 80 9.87 11.20 12.61
CA ILE A 80 9.81 10.65 11.26
C ILE A 80 9.89 11.82 10.29
N ASP A 81 11.08 12.09 9.78
CA ASP A 81 11.32 13.15 8.80
C ASP A 81 12.18 12.58 7.67
N GLY A 82 11.67 12.67 6.43
CA GLY A 82 12.39 12.18 5.28
C GLY A 82 11.53 11.67 4.14
N GLU A 83 12.21 11.20 3.12
CA GLU A 83 11.62 10.67 1.91
C GLU A 83 11.96 9.19 1.75
N THR A 84 10.93 8.39 1.49
CA THR A 84 11.08 6.98 1.16
C THR A 84 10.73 6.75 -0.31
N THR A 85 11.69 6.21 -1.06
CA THR A 85 11.48 5.73 -2.43
C THR A 85 11.45 4.21 -2.44
N THR A 86 10.36 3.62 -2.92
CA THR A 86 10.23 2.17 -3.11
C THR A 86 10.05 1.83 -4.58
N ILE A 87 10.95 1.00 -5.13
CA ILE A 87 10.79 0.41 -6.45
C ILE A 87 10.39 -1.05 -6.27
N ALA A 88 9.20 -1.45 -6.72
CA ALA A 88 8.74 -2.82 -6.57
C ALA A 88 8.53 -3.50 -7.93
N LEU A 89 9.13 -4.69 -8.09
CA LEU A 89 8.88 -5.60 -9.20
C LEU A 89 7.89 -6.68 -8.74
N SER A 90 6.81 -6.87 -9.48
CA SER A 90 5.81 -7.89 -9.22
C SER A 90 5.66 -8.83 -10.40
N ILE A 91 5.60 -10.14 -10.13
CA ILE A 91 5.32 -11.15 -11.14
C ILE A 91 4.19 -12.04 -10.61
N ARG A 92 3.16 -12.23 -11.43
CA ARG A 92 2.05 -13.15 -11.16
C ARG A 92 1.94 -14.14 -12.32
N ARG A 93 1.70 -15.40 -12.02
CA ARG A 93 1.51 -16.45 -13.02
C ARG A 93 0.37 -17.38 -12.62
N ARG A 94 -0.58 -17.57 -13.51
CA ARG A 94 -1.63 -18.56 -13.33
C ARG A 94 -1.13 -19.93 -13.74
N VAL A 95 -0.66 -20.70 -12.75
CA VAL A 95 -0.02 -22.02 -12.94
C VAL A 95 -1.04 -23.15 -13.08
N HIS A 96 -2.27 -22.94 -12.63
CA HIS A 96 -3.40 -23.86 -12.74
C HIS A 96 -4.69 -23.07 -12.93
N GLU A 97 -5.74 -23.71 -13.46
CA GLU A 97 -7.06 -23.05 -13.66
C GLU A 97 -7.61 -22.36 -12.40
N ARG A 98 -7.24 -22.86 -11.23
CA ARG A 98 -7.66 -22.35 -9.92
C ARG A 98 -6.52 -21.82 -9.06
N LEU A 99 -5.30 -21.65 -9.59
CA LEU A 99 -4.15 -21.22 -8.79
C LEU A 99 -3.29 -20.22 -9.56
N GLU A 100 -3.17 -19.04 -9.02
CA GLU A 100 -2.16 -18.04 -9.37
C GLU A 100 -1.12 -18.00 -8.26
N ILE A 101 0.14 -17.93 -8.61
CA ILE A 101 1.26 -17.67 -7.70
C ILE A 101 1.93 -16.36 -8.08
N GLY A 102 2.57 -15.74 -7.12
CA GLY A 102 3.24 -14.46 -7.34
C GLY A 102 4.44 -14.23 -6.44
N ILE A 103 5.25 -13.28 -6.87
CA ILE A 103 6.39 -12.76 -6.13
C ILE A 103 6.42 -11.24 -6.28
N ASP A 104 6.69 -10.53 -5.17
CA ASP A 104 6.98 -9.11 -5.13
C ASP A 104 8.37 -8.91 -4.54
N VAL A 105 9.21 -8.14 -5.24
CA VAL A 105 10.58 -7.81 -4.81
C VAL A 105 10.69 -6.30 -4.72
N PRO A 106 10.69 -5.69 -3.54
CA PRO A 106 10.90 -4.27 -3.35
C PRO A 106 12.38 -3.93 -3.20
N TYR A 107 12.76 -2.76 -3.69
CA TYR A 107 14.00 -2.07 -3.36
C TYR A 107 13.62 -0.76 -2.70
N VAL A 108 14.12 -0.51 -1.51
CA VAL A 108 13.74 0.62 -0.65
C VAL A 108 14.95 1.54 -0.46
N GLN A 109 14.70 2.84 -0.52
CA GLN A 109 15.68 3.88 -0.21
C GLN A 109 15.04 4.90 0.73
N HIS A 110 15.73 5.21 1.82
CA HIS A 110 15.43 6.34 2.72
C HIS A 110 16.47 7.42 2.52
N SER A 111 16.02 8.68 2.38
CA SER A 111 16.87 9.85 2.17
C SER A 111 16.18 11.11 2.70
N GLY A 112 16.90 12.23 2.79
CA GLY A 112 16.26 13.52 3.05
C GLY A 112 15.35 13.98 1.93
N GLY A 113 15.51 13.43 0.71
CA GLY A 113 14.62 13.68 -0.41
C GLY A 113 14.81 15.03 -1.09
N ILE A 114 13.77 15.43 -1.83
CA ILE A 114 13.70 16.69 -2.60
C ILE A 114 12.28 17.26 -2.64
N LEU A 115 11.30 16.59 -2.03
CA LEU A 115 9.87 16.91 -2.18
C LEU A 115 9.37 17.98 -1.20
N ASP A 116 10.07 18.27 -0.12
CA ASP A 116 9.62 19.22 0.91
C ASP A 116 9.20 20.58 0.35
N GLY A 117 10.02 21.13 -0.54
CA GLY A 117 9.70 22.38 -1.22
C GLY A 117 8.43 22.29 -2.06
N PHE A 118 8.29 21.23 -2.84
CA PHE A 118 7.11 20.99 -3.67
C PHE A 118 5.85 20.82 -2.81
N ILE A 119 5.93 20.06 -1.72
CA ILE A 119 4.79 19.79 -0.84
C ILE A 119 4.35 21.07 -0.13
N LYS A 120 5.30 21.88 0.38
CA LYS A 120 5.00 23.19 0.99
C LYS A 120 4.28 24.13 0.00
N ASP A 121 4.73 24.18 -1.25
CA ASP A 121 4.09 24.97 -2.31
C ASP A 121 2.70 24.44 -2.66
N TRP A 122 2.54 23.12 -2.74
CA TRP A 122 1.27 22.45 -3.02
C TRP A 122 0.23 22.71 -1.91
N HIS A 123 0.62 22.54 -0.64
CA HIS A 123 -0.25 22.85 0.49
C HIS A 123 -0.66 24.32 0.51
N SER A 124 0.29 25.22 0.27
CA SER A 124 0.02 26.65 0.19
C SER A 124 -0.99 27.01 -0.92
N MET A 125 -0.87 26.37 -2.09
CA MET A 125 -1.79 26.57 -3.21
C MET A 125 -3.21 26.09 -2.91
N LEU A 126 -3.35 25.01 -2.14
CA LEU A 126 -4.65 24.43 -1.76
C LEU A 126 -5.21 25.01 -0.46
N GLY A 127 -4.47 25.88 0.24
CA GLY A 127 -4.87 26.42 1.54
C GLY A 127 -4.79 25.38 2.67
N LEU A 128 -3.98 24.34 2.49
CA LEU A 128 -3.69 23.32 3.50
C LEU A 128 -2.61 23.79 4.46
N SER A 129 -2.60 23.25 5.66
CA SER A 129 -1.58 23.59 6.67
C SER A 129 -0.25 22.89 6.38
N ASN A 130 0.87 23.58 6.59
CA ASN A 130 2.21 23.01 6.60
C ASN A 130 2.63 22.57 8.02
N PHE A 131 1.67 22.22 8.89
CA PHE A 131 1.98 21.75 10.24
C PHE A 131 3.08 20.69 10.22
N ARG A 132 4.02 20.79 11.19
CA ARG A 132 5.16 19.89 11.36
C ARG A 132 6.30 20.02 10.32
N ARG A 133 6.17 20.91 9.29
CA ARG A 133 7.20 21.13 8.24
C ARG A 133 7.95 22.46 8.40
N ASP A 134 8.04 22.99 9.60
CA ASP A 134 8.73 24.26 9.87
C ASP A 134 10.26 24.12 10.00
N GLY A 135 10.77 22.88 10.00
CA GLY A 135 12.19 22.55 10.04
C GLY A 135 12.96 22.83 8.73
N PRO A 136 14.27 22.58 8.71
CA PRO A 136 15.07 22.58 7.49
C PRO A 136 14.54 21.53 6.52
N ASN A 137 14.55 21.84 5.21
CA ASN A 137 14.14 20.91 4.17
C ASN A 137 15.16 19.77 4.00
N ASP A 138 14.72 18.67 3.40
CA ASP A 138 15.54 17.57 2.91
C ASP A 138 16.35 16.89 4.05
N GLN A 139 15.76 16.81 5.25
CA GLN A 139 16.34 16.10 6.38
C GLN A 139 16.00 14.61 6.32
N LEU A 140 16.82 13.75 6.93
CA LEU A 140 16.48 12.37 7.22
C LEU A 140 16.67 12.13 8.71
N ARG A 141 15.58 11.82 9.40
CA ARG A 141 15.59 11.42 10.79
C ARG A 141 14.42 10.49 11.09
N HIS A 142 14.71 9.22 11.23
CA HIS A 142 13.73 8.25 11.75
C HIS A 142 14.25 7.77 13.10
N ALA A 143 13.59 8.14 14.18
CA ALA A 143 14.04 7.80 15.53
C ALA A 143 12.85 7.51 16.45
N TYR A 144 13.08 6.57 17.37
CA TYR A 144 12.18 6.28 18.47
C TYR A 144 12.96 6.16 19.77
N ILE A 145 12.56 6.92 20.77
CA ILE A 145 13.16 6.94 22.09
C ILE A 145 12.08 6.59 23.11
N SER A 146 12.39 5.70 24.05
CA SER A 146 11.49 5.35 25.17
C SER A 146 12.27 5.36 26.47
N ASP A 147 11.73 6.00 27.52
CA ASP A 147 12.34 6.15 28.83
C ASP A 147 13.79 6.68 28.80
N GLY A 148 14.08 7.53 27.81
CA GLY A 148 15.41 8.11 27.58
C GLY A 148 16.41 7.18 26.89
N GLU A 149 16.01 5.98 26.50
CA GLU A 149 16.79 5.05 25.70
C GLU A 149 16.40 5.15 24.22
N THR A 150 17.39 5.27 23.32
CA THR A 150 17.17 5.25 21.87
C THR A 150 16.97 3.81 21.42
N LEU A 151 15.74 3.44 21.07
CA LEU A 151 15.40 2.10 20.60
C LEU A 151 15.62 1.94 19.10
N PHE A 152 15.49 3.03 18.34
CA PHE A 152 15.80 3.08 16.91
C PHE A 152 16.32 4.45 16.51
N SER A 153 17.29 4.51 15.58
CA SER A 153 17.75 5.76 14.96
C SER A 153 18.35 5.54 13.59
N LEU A 154 17.84 6.27 12.59
CA LEU A 154 18.36 6.33 11.23
C LEU A 154 18.42 7.80 10.79
N ASP A 155 19.63 8.35 10.60
CA ASP A 155 19.92 9.76 10.29
C ASP A 155 20.76 9.96 9.03
N SER A 156 21.03 8.89 8.29
CA SER A 156 21.83 8.90 7.07
C SER A 156 21.15 8.07 5.98
N SER A 157 21.28 8.53 4.72
CA SER A 157 20.65 7.87 3.58
C SER A 157 21.11 6.43 3.46
N VAL A 158 20.15 5.53 3.34
CA VAL A 158 20.36 4.09 3.21
C VAL A 158 19.48 3.53 2.10
N SER A 159 19.87 2.37 1.58
CA SER A 159 19.04 1.64 0.63
C SER A 159 19.35 0.15 0.65
N GLY A 160 18.41 -0.65 0.17
CA GLY A 160 18.57 -2.10 0.08
C GLY A 160 17.37 -2.81 -0.54
N ILE A 161 17.53 -4.08 -0.77
CA ILE A 161 16.38 -4.96 -1.09
C ILE A 161 15.52 -5.02 0.16
N GLY A 162 14.22 -4.86 -0.01
CA GLY A 162 13.25 -5.01 1.07
C GLY A 162 12.82 -6.47 1.26
N ASP A 163 11.79 -6.66 2.09
CA ASP A 163 11.26 -8.00 2.36
C ASP A 163 10.49 -8.53 1.15
N VAL A 164 10.98 -9.63 0.60
CA VAL A 164 10.36 -10.32 -0.55
C VAL A 164 9.05 -10.97 -0.11
N GLN A 165 7.99 -10.80 -0.91
CA GLN A 165 6.69 -11.38 -0.64
C GLN A 165 6.33 -12.43 -1.68
N LEU A 166 6.00 -13.65 -1.22
CA LEU A 166 5.45 -14.72 -2.05
C LEU A 166 3.94 -14.78 -1.85
N SER A 167 3.17 -14.96 -2.92
CA SER A 167 1.71 -14.98 -2.86
C SER A 167 1.08 -16.12 -3.63
N ALA A 168 -0.12 -16.49 -3.20
CA ALA A 168 -1.00 -17.41 -3.89
C ALA A 168 -2.41 -16.86 -3.91
N ALA A 169 -3.14 -17.09 -5.00
CA ALA A 169 -4.53 -16.68 -5.12
C ALA A 169 -5.36 -17.77 -5.81
N MET A 170 -6.61 -17.92 -5.35
CA MET A 170 -7.56 -18.88 -5.92
C MET A 170 -8.98 -18.30 -6.00
N PRO A 171 -9.74 -18.63 -7.05
CA PRO A 171 -11.14 -18.23 -7.14
C PRO A 171 -11.98 -19.02 -6.14
N PHE A 172 -12.90 -18.32 -5.48
CA PHE A 172 -13.88 -18.89 -4.57
C PHE A 172 -15.27 -18.31 -4.87
N GLY A 173 -16.02 -18.99 -5.71
CA GLY A 173 -17.29 -18.47 -6.23
C GLY A 173 -17.06 -17.19 -7.06
N LYS A 174 -17.61 -16.07 -6.58
CA LYS A 174 -17.45 -14.72 -7.19
C LYS A 174 -16.33 -13.90 -6.55
N LEU A 175 -15.64 -14.48 -5.60
CA LEU A 175 -14.57 -13.86 -4.86
C LEU A 175 -13.23 -14.51 -5.22
N THR A 176 -12.16 -13.91 -4.81
CA THR A 176 -10.81 -14.48 -4.86
C THR A 176 -10.23 -14.47 -3.46
N LEU A 177 -9.72 -15.61 -3.03
CA LEU A 177 -8.92 -15.73 -1.83
C LEU A 177 -7.47 -15.49 -2.20
N ARG A 178 -6.77 -14.66 -1.42
CA ARG A 178 -5.33 -14.41 -1.58
C ARG A 178 -4.64 -14.62 -0.24
N ALA A 179 -3.47 -15.25 -0.29
CA ALA A 179 -2.56 -15.37 0.84
C ALA A 179 -1.17 -14.94 0.40
N ALA A 180 -0.41 -14.37 1.33
CA ALA A 180 1.00 -14.08 1.06
C ALA A 180 1.86 -14.33 2.31
N VAL A 181 3.12 -14.62 2.06
CA VAL A 181 4.18 -14.76 3.06
C VAL A 181 5.28 -13.77 2.72
N LYS A 182 5.59 -12.88 3.63
CA LYS A 182 6.75 -11.98 3.57
C LYS A 182 7.94 -12.66 4.21
N LEU A 183 9.08 -12.68 3.51
CA LEU A 183 10.33 -13.27 3.97
C LEU A 183 11.25 -12.17 4.51
N PRO A 184 12.02 -12.41 5.59
CA PRO A 184 12.94 -11.42 6.17
C PRO A 184 14.21 -11.29 5.33
N THR A 185 14.11 -10.67 4.17
CA THR A 185 15.23 -10.46 3.22
C THR A 185 15.79 -9.05 3.28
N GLY A 186 15.05 -8.11 3.86
CA GLY A 186 15.48 -6.74 4.14
C GLY A 186 16.31 -6.63 5.41
N ASP A 187 16.71 -5.44 5.72
CA ASP A 187 17.57 -5.08 6.84
C ASP A 187 16.77 -4.21 7.84
N PRO A 188 16.50 -4.68 9.07
CA PRO A 188 15.73 -3.92 10.05
C PRO A 188 16.46 -2.64 10.49
N ASP A 189 17.79 -2.62 10.56
CA ASP A 189 18.55 -1.44 10.92
C ASP A 189 18.45 -0.31 9.88
N LYS A 190 18.00 -0.65 8.66
CA LYS A 190 17.79 0.29 7.55
C LYS A 190 16.31 0.53 7.23
N LEU A 191 15.38 -0.02 8.01
CA LEU A 191 13.94 -0.01 7.72
C LEU A 191 13.60 -0.51 6.29
N THR A 192 14.41 -1.40 5.73
CA THR A 192 14.10 -2.08 4.47
C THR A 192 13.37 -3.40 4.69
N GLY A 193 13.34 -3.91 5.92
CA GLY A 193 12.60 -5.09 6.34
C GLY A 193 12.41 -5.13 7.85
N SER A 194 11.51 -5.99 8.35
CA SER A 194 11.20 -6.08 9.78
C SER A 194 12.07 -7.09 10.56
N GLY A 195 12.91 -7.88 9.86
CA GLY A 195 13.64 -9.00 10.47
C GLY A 195 12.79 -10.27 10.67
N ALA A 196 11.49 -10.24 10.45
CA ALA A 196 10.57 -11.35 10.69
C ALA A 196 9.78 -11.80 9.46
N THR A 197 9.16 -12.97 9.56
CA THR A 197 8.23 -13.52 8.57
C THR A 197 6.80 -13.16 8.93
N ASP A 198 6.07 -12.52 8.00
CA ASP A 198 4.66 -12.20 8.17
C ASP A 198 3.80 -13.05 7.25
N VAL A 199 2.54 -13.27 7.63
CA VAL A 199 1.56 -14.01 6.82
C VAL A 199 0.28 -13.20 6.69
N SER A 200 -0.16 -12.95 5.46
CA SER A 200 -1.42 -12.28 5.18
C SER A 200 -2.44 -13.20 4.50
N PHE A 201 -3.71 -12.95 4.79
CA PHE A 201 -4.83 -13.61 4.13
C PHE A 201 -5.94 -12.59 3.88
N GLY A 202 -6.55 -12.62 2.70
CA GLY A 202 -7.64 -11.72 2.35
C GLY A 202 -8.62 -12.30 1.33
N VAL A 203 -9.81 -11.70 1.33
CA VAL A 203 -10.92 -12.00 0.42
C VAL A 203 -11.17 -10.77 -0.44
N TYR A 204 -11.20 -10.96 -1.75
CA TYR A 204 -11.28 -9.91 -2.76
C TYR A 204 -12.50 -10.10 -3.64
N GLY A 205 -13.21 -9.01 -3.95
CA GLY A 205 -14.33 -8.98 -4.85
C GLY A 205 -14.23 -7.81 -5.82
N SER A 206 -14.68 -8.03 -7.05
CA SER A 206 -14.75 -6.96 -8.06
C SER A 206 -16.01 -7.10 -8.90
N ARG A 207 -16.54 -5.99 -9.36
CA ARG A 207 -17.70 -5.94 -10.25
C ARG A 207 -17.58 -4.80 -11.24
N VAL A 208 -17.97 -5.07 -12.49
CA VAL A 208 -18.05 -4.07 -13.55
C VAL A 208 -19.51 -3.79 -13.87
N TYR A 209 -19.81 -2.52 -14.04
CA TYR A 209 -21.09 -2.00 -14.53
C TYR A 209 -20.84 -1.21 -15.80
N THR A 210 -21.48 -1.57 -16.89
CA THR A 210 -21.40 -0.80 -18.13
C THR A 210 -22.54 0.22 -18.17
N PHE A 211 -22.20 1.49 -18.28
CA PHE A 211 -23.15 2.58 -18.40
C PHE A 211 -22.77 3.46 -19.58
N ARG A 212 -23.67 3.62 -20.55
CA ARG A 212 -23.46 4.41 -21.78
C ARG A 212 -22.13 4.07 -22.47
N GLU A 213 -21.89 2.77 -22.69
CA GLU A 213 -20.69 2.23 -23.35
C GLU A 213 -19.38 2.51 -22.58
N ARG A 214 -19.45 2.86 -21.31
CA ARG A 214 -18.30 3.06 -20.42
C ARG A 214 -18.40 2.16 -19.21
N ASP A 215 -17.29 1.61 -18.79
CA ASP A 215 -17.22 0.72 -17.66
C ASP A 215 -16.90 1.47 -16.38
N LEU A 216 -17.65 1.13 -15.35
CA LEU A 216 -17.42 1.50 -13.96
C LEU A 216 -17.08 0.23 -13.19
N SER A 217 -15.85 0.10 -12.75
CA SER A 217 -15.40 -1.01 -11.92
C SER A 217 -15.48 -0.64 -10.44
N LEU A 218 -16.05 -1.52 -9.64
CA LEU A 218 -16.06 -1.46 -8.19
C LEU A 218 -15.28 -2.66 -7.66
N SER A 219 -14.28 -2.42 -6.82
CA SER A 219 -13.47 -3.44 -6.18
C SER A 219 -13.45 -3.25 -4.68
N GLY A 220 -13.30 -4.34 -3.94
CA GLY A 220 -13.15 -4.28 -2.49
C GLY A 220 -12.47 -5.53 -1.96
N PHE A 221 -11.85 -5.39 -0.81
CA PHE A 221 -11.19 -6.50 -0.12
C PHE A 221 -11.23 -6.29 1.40
N ALA A 222 -11.09 -7.39 2.11
CA ALA A 222 -10.85 -7.39 3.55
C ALA A 222 -9.94 -8.55 3.89
N GLY A 223 -9.07 -8.36 4.86
CA GLY A 223 -8.08 -9.36 5.22
C GLY A 223 -7.46 -9.10 6.59
N ALA A 224 -6.48 -9.93 6.89
CA ALA A 224 -5.72 -9.89 8.12
C ALA A 224 -4.26 -10.24 7.85
N LEU A 225 -3.38 -9.58 8.58
CA LEU A 225 -1.94 -9.77 8.57
C LEU A 225 -1.51 -10.22 9.96
N ALA A 226 -0.89 -11.40 10.05
CA ALA A 226 -0.20 -11.88 11.24
C ALA A 226 1.28 -11.51 11.10
N LEU A 227 1.79 -10.79 12.08
CA LEU A 227 3.18 -10.33 12.15
C LEU A 227 4.01 -11.36 12.93
N GLY A 228 5.20 -11.67 12.42
CA GLY A 228 6.23 -12.36 13.19
C GLY A 228 6.92 -11.40 14.16
N ASP A 229 7.66 -11.94 15.10
CA ASP A 229 8.43 -11.15 16.07
C ASP A 229 9.60 -10.47 15.33
N GLY A 230 9.44 -9.18 14.99
CA GLY A 230 10.41 -8.37 14.27
C GLY A 230 11.44 -7.73 15.18
N ASP A 231 12.49 -7.16 14.56
CA ASP A 231 13.59 -6.52 15.28
C ASP A 231 13.36 -5.01 15.48
N VAL A 232 12.39 -4.42 14.77
CA VAL A 232 12.06 -2.99 14.88
C VAL A 232 10.99 -2.78 15.94
N LEU A 233 11.35 -2.11 17.05
CA LEU A 233 10.49 -1.81 18.20
C LEU A 233 9.71 -3.05 18.72
N PRO A 234 10.40 -4.17 19.01
CA PRO A 234 9.74 -5.45 19.30
C PRO A 234 8.77 -5.41 20.49
N GLU A 235 9.04 -4.60 21.50
CA GLU A 235 8.20 -4.48 22.70
C GLU A 235 6.86 -3.78 22.42
N PHE A 236 6.78 -2.97 21.36
CA PHE A 236 5.60 -2.23 20.95
C PHE A 236 4.84 -2.90 19.80
N GLN A 237 5.45 -3.88 19.13
CA GLN A 237 4.89 -4.53 17.95
C GLN A 237 3.62 -5.31 18.29
N ARG A 238 2.54 -5.10 17.54
CA ARG A 238 1.34 -5.94 17.58
C ARG A 238 1.55 -7.20 16.76
N SER A 239 0.84 -8.26 17.10
CA SER A 239 0.93 -9.55 16.38
C SER A 239 -0.09 -9.69 15.23
N PHE A 240 -1.05 -8.75 15.11
CA PHE A 240 -2.15 -8.88 14.16
C PHE A 240 -2.67 -7.51 13.70
N VAL A 241 -2.81 -7.35 12.37
CA VAL A 241 -3.31 -6.12 11.74
C VAL A 241 -4.45 -6.47 10.78
N PRO A 242 -5.70 -6.04 11.04
CA PRO A 242 -6.77 -6.11 10.06
C PRO A 242 -6.53 -5.07 8.96
N TYR A 243 -6.87 -5.42 7.72
CA TYR A 243 -6.79 -4.49 6.61
C TYR A 243 -7.97 -4.65 5.65
N GLY A 244 -8.22 -3.63 4.85
CA GLY A 244 -9.27 -3.67 3.84
C GLY A 244 -9.27 -2.42 2.97
N GLY A 245 -10.18 -2.40 1.99
CA GLY A 245 -10.32 -1.23 1.14
C GLY A 245 -11.37 -1.40 0.07
N VAL A 246 -11.67 -0.29 -0.58
CA VAL A 246 -12.57 -0.21 -1.74
C VAL A 246 -11.96 0.70 -2.79
N ALA A 247 -12.24 0.41 -4.05
CA ALA A 247 -11.83 1.25 -5.16
C ALA A 247 -12.95 1.34 -6.20
N VAL A 248 -13.05 2.51 -6.80
CA VAL A 248 -13.92 2.78 -7.94
C VAL A 248 -13.04 3.25 -9.08
N ARG A 249 -13.19 2.61 -10.24
CA ARG A 249 -12.51 3.02 -11.47
C ARG A 249 -13.52 3.27 -12.56
N TRP A 250 -13.46 4.43 -13.18
CA TRP A 250 -14.27 4.80 -14.33
C TRP A 250 -13.42 4.86 -15.59
N GLN A 251 -13.83 4.11 -16.61
CA GLN A 251 -13.22 4.14 -17.93
C GLN A 251 -13.76 5.34 -18.72
N ALA A 252 -13.03 6.45 -18.70
CA ALA A 252 -13.45 7.69 -19.35
C ALA A 252 -13.38 7.61 -20.88
N THR A 253 -12.37 6.90 -21.42
CA THR A 253 -12.24 6.57 -22.85
C THR A 253 -11.79 5.12 -23.02
N GLU A 254 -11.63 4.63 -24.26
CA GLU A 254 -11.10 3.27 -24.51
C GLU A 254 -9.70 3.03 -23.92
N LYS A 255 -8.91 4.08 -23.73
CA LYS A 255 -7.52 4.02 -23.28
C LYS A 255 -7.26 4.69 -21.95
N PHE A 256 -8.18 5.53 -21.48
CA PHE A 256 -7.96 6.35 -20.28
C PHE A 256 -9.00 6.08 -19.22
N GLY A 257 -8.56 5.86 -18.01
CA GLY A 257 -9.37 5.66 -16.82
C GLY A 257 -9.00 6.60 -15.69
N LEU A 258 -9.96 6.84 -14.82
CA LEU A 258 -9.80 7.55 -13.55
C LEU A 258 -10.17 6.60 -12.43
N ALA A 259 -9.43 6.61 -11.34
CA ALA A 259 -9.76 5.78 -10.19
C ALA A 259 -9.56 6.53 -8.89
N THR A 260 -10.37 6.15 -7.91
CA THR A 260 -10.20 6.51 -6.50
C THR A 260 -10.22 5.25 -5.65
N GLN A 261 -9.43 5.23 -4.60
CA GLN A 261 -9.23 4.09 -3.73
C GLN A 261 -9.17 4.56 -2.29
N LEU A 262 -9.87 3.86 -1.40
CA LEU A 262 -9.78 4.02 0.04
C LEU A 262 -9.22 2.75 0.64
N SER A 263 -8.11 2.86 1.35
CA SER A 263 -7.45 1.78 2.06
C SER A 263 -7.53 2.01 3.57
N LEU A 264 -7.73 0.93 4.30
CA LEU A 264 -7.89 0.91 5.75
C LEU A 264 -6.95 -0.14 6.32
N GLN A 265 -6.23 0.19 7.37
CA GLN A 265 -5.42 -0.77 8.13
C GLN A 265 -5.47 -0.48 9.61
N GLY A 266 -5.35 -1.52 10.41
CA GLY A 266 -5.20 -1.41 11.86
C GLY A 266 -3.79 -0.98 12.25
N SER A 267 -3.61 -0.70 13.55
CA SER A 267 -2.34 -0.32 14.14
C SER A 267 -1.32 -1.47 14.12
N TYR A 268 -0.05 -1.13 13.87
CA TYR A 268 1.10 -2.03 13.90
C TYR A 268 1.83 -2.03 15.24
N PHE A 269 1.79 -0.89 15.95
CA PHE A 269 2.46 -0.71 17.23
C PHE A 269 1.49 -0.28 18.33
N ASP A 270 1.83 -0.55 19.56
CA ASP A 270 1.12 -0.12 20.77
C ASP A 270 1.93 1.00 21.44
N THR A 271 1.85 2.20 20.87
CA THR A 271 2.58 3.40 21.31
C THR A 271 1.60 4.55 21.57
N HIS A 272 2.09 5.62 22.17
CA HIS A 272 1.30 6.83 22.39
C HIS A 272 1.14 7.69 21.12
N PHE A 273 1.87 7.39 20.05
CA PHE A 273 1.86 8.17 18.80
C PHE A 273 0.96 7.51 17.76
N ASP A 274 -0.06 8.24 17.32
CA ASP A 274 -0.96 7.79 16.26
C ASP A 274 -0.21 7.58 14.92
N ASP A 275 0.91 8.26 14.71
CA ASP A 275 1.72 8.21 13.47
C ASP A 275 2.31 6.82 13.17
N ILE A 276 2.47 5.95 14.17
CA ILE A 276 2.84 4.53 14.00
C ILE A 276 1.89 3.58 14.72
N GLY A 277 1.22 4.04 15.76
CA GLY A 277 0.27 3.27 16.60
C GLY A 277 -1.20 3.45 16.23
N GLY A 278 -1.54 4.37 15.33
CA GLY A 278 -2.91 4.63 14.90
C GLY A 278 -3.44 3.65 13.86
N ASN A 279 -4.78 3.69 13.68
CA ASN A 279 -5.41 3.07 12.52
C ASN A 279 -5.32 4.02 11.36
N THR A 280 -5.05 3.53 10.18
CA THR A 280 -4.83 4.31 8.97
C THR A 280 -6.03 4.33 8.05
N ILE A 281 -6.32 5.48 7.46
CA ILE A 281 -7.28 5.66 6.36
C ILE A 281 -6.58 6.44 5.24
N GLN A 282 -6.16 5.76 4.19
CA GLN A 282 -5.46 6.36 3.05
C GLN A 282 -6.41 6.52 1.86
N LEU A 283 -6.44 7.71 1.26
CA LEU A 283 -7.11 7.99 -0.01
C LEU A 283 -6.11 8.05 -1.14
N GLY A 284 -6.34 7.23 -2.16
CA GLY A 284 -5.61 7.31 -3.42
C GLY A 284 -6.49 7.82 -4.55
N VAL A 285 -5.99 8.73 -5.35
CA VAL A 285 -6.65 9.24 -6.57
C VAL A 285 -5.66 9.23 -7.71
N GLY A 286 -6.10 8.86 -8.90
CA GLY A 286 -5.18 8.84 -10.03
C GLY A 286 -5.85 8.47 -11.35
N ALA A 287 -5.00 8.28 -12.34
CA ALA A 287 -5.39 7.97 -13.71
C ALA A 287 -4.59 6.79 -14.25
N ASP A 288 -5.16 6.10 -15.21
CA ASP A 288 -4.49 5.05 -15.97
C ASP A 288 -4.61 5.28 -17.48
N TYR A 289 -3.63 4.77 -18.21
CA TYR A 289 -3.56 4.83 -19.66
C TYR A 289 -3.12 3.49 -20.26
N GLN A 290 -3.95 2.93 -21.13
CA GLN A 290 -3.66 1.70 -21.85
C GLN A 290 -2.91 1.98 -23.16
N ALA A 291 -1.67 1.47 -23.25
CA ALA A 291 -0.82 1.55 -24.44
C ALA A 291 -0.45 0.15 -24.92
N GLY A 292 -1.22 -0.41 -25.84
CA GLY A 292 -1.08 -1.81 -26.24
C GLY A 292 -1.29 -2.75 -25.08
N ASP A 293 -0.32 -3.60 -24.78
CA ASP A 293 -0.36 -4.55 -23.67
C ASP A 293 0.09 -3.95 -22.32
N PHE A 294 0.49 -2.67 -22.32
CA PHE A 294 0.95 -1.96 -21.13
C PHE A 294 -0.14 -1.07 -20.55
N LEU A 295 -0.37 -1.20 -19.25
CA LEU A 295 -1.22 -0.30 -18.49
C LEU A 295 -0.34 0.57 -17.58
N TRP A 296 -0.28 1.86 -17.90
CA TRP A 296 0.42 2.88 -17.13
C TRP A 296 -0.54 3.51 -16.12
N ARG A 297 -0.06 3.81 -14.92
CA ARG A 297 -0.85 4.42 -13.86
C ARG A 297 -0.04 5.47 -13.13
N LEU A 298 -0.68 6.58 -12.83
CA LEU A 298 -0.17 7.63 -11.95
C LEU A 298 -1.20 7.86 -10.86
N ALA A 299 -0.77 7.82 -9.61
CA ALA A 299 -1.62 8.06 -8.44
C ALA A 299 -0.94 8.98 -7.45
N ILE A 300 -1.75 9.72 -6.71
CA ILE A 300 -1.38 10.44 -5.49
C ILE A 300 -2.14 9.79 -4.36
N ALA A 301 -1.50 9.65 -3.23
CA ALA A 301 -2.08 9.10 -2.01
C ALA A 301 -1.83 10.04 -0.83
N GLU A 302 -2.86 10.23 -0.02
CA GLU A 302 -2.83 11.08 1.17
C GLU A 302 -3.50 10.37 2.35
N ASP A 303 -3.03 10.64 3.55
CA ASP A 303 -3.69 10.21 4.78
C ASP A 303 -4.89 11.13 5.08
N ILE A 304 -6.06 10.52 5.36
CA ILE A 304 -7.27 11.27 5.69
C ILE A 304 -7.33 11.60 7.19
N ASN A 305 -6.72 10.79 8.03
CA ASN A 305 -6.85 10.90 9.49
C ASN A 305 -5.56 11.28 10.23
N ALA A 306 -4.53 11.73 9.50
CA ALA A 306 -3.24 12.15 10.05
C ALA A 306 -2.65 11.15 11.07
N SER A 307 -2.62 9.87 10.69
CA SER A 307 -2.05 8.76 11.48
C SER A 307 -1.21 7.87 10.57
N ALA A 308 -0.64 6.87 11.04
CA ALA A 308 0.24 5.79 10.53
C ALA A 308 0.37 5.57 8.99
N THR A 309 0.30 6.62 8.15
CA THR A 309 0.72 6.61 6.73
C THR A 309 1.57 7.83 6.44
N ALA A 310 2.32 7.79 5.34
CA ALA A 310 3.04 8.95 4.85
C ALA A 310 2.08 10.12 4.56
N ASP A 311 2.49 11.33 4.91
CA ASP A 311 1.70 12.56 4.69
C ASP A 311 1.35 12.77 3.21
N PHE A 312 2.29 12.46 2.34
CA PHE A 312 2.12 12.56 0.89
C PHE A 312 2.81 11.40 0.18
N GLY A 313 2.12 10.82 -0.79
CA GLY A 313 2.67 9.77 -1.62
C GLY A 313 2.34 9.96 -3.10
N MET A 314 3.29 9.65 -3.98
CA MET A 314 3.10 9.59 -5.42
C MET A 314 3.57 8.25 -5.95
N GLN A 315 2.76 7.62 -6.81
CA GLN A 315 3.08 6.34 -7.44
C GLN A 315 3.00 6.44 -8.95
N LEU A 316 4.05 6.01 -9.62
CA LEU A 316 4.01 5.65 -11.04
C LEU A 316 4.14 4.13 -11.16
N SER A 317 3.21 3.49 -11.88
CA SER A 317 3.32 2.06 -12.13
C SER A 317 3.02 1.69 -13.57
N VAL A 318 3.61 0.59 -14.01
CA VAL A 318 3.36 -0.03 -15.30
C VAL A 318 3.08 -1.51 -15.11
N ARG A 319 2.08 -2.03 -15.81
CA ARG A 319 1.73 -3.44 -15.84
C ARG A 319 1.69 -3.94 -17.28
N TYR A 320 2.31 -5.08 -17.49
CA TYR A 320 2.22 -5.86 -18.72
C TYR A 320 1.48 -7.19 -18.43
N ALA A 321 0.47 -7.51 -19.23
CA ALA A 321 -0.27 -8.75 -19.11
C ALA A 321 -0.20 -9.53 -20.44
N ALA A 322 0.36 -10.73 -20.41
CA ALA A 322 0.37 -11.62 -21.55
C ALA A 322 -0.67 -12.74 -21.36
N ALA A 323 -1.60 -12.82 -22.31
CA ALA A 323 -2.41 -14.02 -22.52
C ALA A 323 -1.64 -15.01 -23.42
N ARG A 324 -1.74 -16.30 -23.13
CA ARG A 324 -1.31 -17.36 -24.07
C ARG A 324 -2.43 -17.73 -25.00
#